data_7f06831e73b15ea66f0422895bef9a5f
#
_entry.id   7f06831e73b15ea66f0422895bef9a5f
#
_cell.length_a   1.000
_cell.length_b   1.000
_cell.length_c   1.000
_cell.angle_alpha   90.00
_cell.angle_beta   90.00
_cell.angle_gamma   90.00
#
_symmetry.space_group_name_H-M   'P 1'
#
loop_
_entity.id
_entity.type
_entity.pdbx_description
1 polymer ?
#
loop_
_entity_poly.entity_id
_entity_poly.type
_entity_poly.pdbx_seq_one_letter_code
_entity_poly.pdbx_strand_id
1 'polypeptide(L)'
;RPPRSTLFPYTTLFRSNGFGRIGRMVFRAGLKNPNIEFVAVNDPFMTPDYMAYMLKYDTMHGRYDGTIEYDDNSITVDGKKVQFFAEMDPKNIPWGKVGADYVVESTGVFLTKEKAQAHIDGGAKKVIMSAPSKDDTPMFVMGVNQNTYTKDMTFVSNASCTTNCLAPIAKVLDGAD
;
A
#
# COMPACT_ATOMS: atom_id res chain seq x y z
N ARG A 1 15.74 0.72 17.03
CA ARG A 1 15.24 -0.26 16.05
C ARG A 1 14.89 -1.53 16.81
N PRO A 2 13.66 -2.06 16.71
CA PRO A 2 13.42 -3.41 17.17
C PRO A 2 14.31 -4.38 16.37
N PRO A 3 14.79 -5.49 16.95
CA PRO A 3 15.60 -6.45 16.22
C PRO A 3 14.79 -6.98 15.03
N ARG A 4 15.36 -6.91 13.83
CA ARG A 4 14.80 -7.54 12.65
C ARG A 4 14.64 -9.02 12.95
N SER A 5 13.46 -9.57 12.68
CA SER A 5 13.26 -11.01 12.74
C SER A 5 14.33 -11.70 11.90
N THR A 6 15.12 -12.53 12.53
CA THR A 6 16.22 -13.29 11.88
C THR A 6 15.72 -14.39 10.95
N LEU A 7 14.40 -14.61 10.90
CA LEU A 7 13.76 -15.67 10.10
C LEU A 7 13.57 -15.33 8.63
N PHE A 8 13.51 -14.02 8.27
CA PHE A 8 13.34 -13.58 6.89
C PHE A 8 14.19 -12.34 6.61
N PRO A 9 15.44 -12.50 6.14
CA PRO A 9 16.36 -11.38 5.92
C PRO A 9 15.91 -10.38 4.84
N TYR A 10 14.82 -10.63 4.14
CA TYR A 10 14.31 -9.83 3.01
C TYR A 10 12.87 -9.33 3.18
N THR A 11 12.35 -9.28 4.42
CA THR A 11 11.01 -8.70 4.64
C THR A 11 11.01 -7.24 4.25
N THR A 12 10.15 -6.89 3.29
CA THR A 12 9.98 -5.52 2.83
C THR A 12 8.96 -4.80 3.68
N LEU A 13 9.33 -3.63 4.21
CA LEU A 13 8.47 -2.83 5.07
C LEU A 13 7.59 -1.90 4.24
N PHE A 14 6.28 -2.04 4.39
CA PHE A 14 5.27 -1.27 3.69
C PHE A 14 4.53 -0.30 4.61
N ARG A 15 4.00 0.75 4.01
CA ARG A 15 3.06 1.70 4.60
C ARG A 15 1.90 1.93 3.65
N SER A 16 0.73 2.25 4.19
CA SER A 16 -0.39 2.70 3.39
C SER A 16 -0.71 4.17 3.71
N ASN A 17 -0.77 5.00 2.69
CA ASN A 17 -1.38 6.32 2.78
C ASN A 17 -2.80 6.22 2.22
N GLY A 18 -3.78 6.41 3.09
CA GLY A 18 -5.18 6.10 2.84
C GLY A 18 -5.56 4.68 3.28
N PHE A 19 -6.61 4.57 4.09
CA PHE A 19 -7.17 3.31 4.57
C PHE A 19 -8.64 3.15 4.17
N GLY A 20 -9.00 3.74 3.06
CA GLY A 20 -10.27 3.53 2.37
C GLY A 20 -10.40 2.09 1.85
N ARG A 21 -11.32 1.86 0.93
CA ARG A 21 -11.56 0.53 0.34
C ARG A 21 -10.28 -0.12 -0.18
N ILE A 22 -9.53 0.60 -1.01
CA ILE A 22 -8.32 0.06 -1.66
C ILE A 22 -7.20 -0.17 -0.65
N GLY A 23 -6.91 0.80 0.22
CA GLY A 23 -5.86 0.65 1.25
C GLY A 23 -6.09 -0.57 2.14
N ARG A 24 -7.33 -0.82 2.57
CA ARG A 24 -7.68 -2.02 3.34
C ARG A 24 -7.50 -3.33 2.56
N MET A 25 -7.82 -3.34 1.27
CA MET A 25 -7.64 -4.54 0.44
C MET A 25 -6.15 -4.85 0.23
N VAL A 26 -5.35 -3.83 -0.05
CA VAL A 26 -3.88 -3.98 -0.12
C VAL A 26 -3.31 -4.48 1.20
N PHE A 27 -3.76 -3.91 2.32
CA PHE A 27 -3.35 -4.32 3.65
C PHE A 27 -3.69 -5.80 3.91
N ARG A 28 -4.94 -6.22 3.71
CA ARG A 28 -5.38 -7.62 3.86
C ARG A 28 -4.61 -8.58 2.96
N ALA A 29 -4.34 -8.20 1.72
CA ALA A 29 -3.56 -9.01 0.79
C ALA A 29 -2.10 -9.16 1.26
N GLY A 30 -1.50 -8.08 1.75
CA GLY A 30 -0.13 -8.07 2.24
C GLY A 30 0.07 -8.86 3.53
N LEU A 31 -0.94 -8.91 4.42
CA LEU A 31 -0.86 -9.74 5.64
C LEU A 31 -0.66 -11.23 5.34
N LYS A 32 -1.11 -11.71 4.19
CA LYS A 32 -0.95 -13.10 3.74
C LYS A 32 0.41 -13.39 3.11
N ASN A 33 1.21 -12.36 2.85
CA ASN A 33 2.52 -12.50 2.21
C ASN A 33 3.64 -12.42 3.26
N PRO A 34 4.42 -13.49 3.47
CA PRO A 34 5.49 -13.51 4.48
C PRO A 34 6.64 -12.53 4.19
N ASN A 35 6.75 -12.06 2.95
CA ASN A 35 7.78 -11.10 2.54
C ASN A 35 7.36 -9.64 2.71
N ILE A 36 6.13 -9.39 3.17
CA ILE A 36 5.56 -8.05 3.35
C ILE A 36 5.23 -7.84 4.83
N GLU A 37 5.61 -6.72 5.37
CA GLU A 37 5.21 -6.27 6.69
C GLU A 37 4.72 -4.83 6.62
N PHE A 38 3.48 -4.60 7.03
CA PHE A 38 2.96 -3.26 7.22
C PHE A 38 3.40 -2.72 8.57
N VAL A 39 4.05 -1.56 8.57
CA VAL A 39 4.55 -0.92 9.79
C VAL A 39 3.79 0.33 10.15
N ALA A 40 3.10 0.95 9.20
CA ALA A 40 2.27 2.12 9.46
C ALA A 40 1.15 2.30 8.43
N VAL A 41 0.12 3.00 8.87
CA VAL A 41 -1.01 3.48 8.06
C VAL A 41 -1.23 4.94 8.41
N ASN A 42 -1.52 5.76 7.41
CA ASN A 42 -1.96 7.14 7.57
C ASN A 42 -3.35 7.31 6.96
N ASP A 43 -4.28 7.83 7.73
CA ASP A 43 -5.59 8.26 7.23
C ASP A 43 -6.15 9.36 8.15
N PRO A 44 -6.29 10.61 7.67
CA PRO A 44 -6.74 11.74 8.50
C PRO A 44 -8.22 11.70 8.84
N PHE A 45 -9.00 10.81 8.20
CA PHE A 45 -10.46 10.74 8.37
C PHE A 45 -10.92 9.52 9.18
N MET A 46 -9.99 8.72 9.69
CA MET A 46 -10.29 7.53 10.47
C MET A 46 -9.65 7.60 11.85
N THR A 47 -10.29 6.94 12.79
CA THR A 47 -9.74 6.66 14.12
C THR A 47 -9.30 5.18 14.19
N PRO A 48 -8.37 4.79 15.08
CA PRO A 48 -7.91 3.40 15.18
C PRO A 48 -9.02 2.38 15.44
N ASP A 49 -10.01 2.72 16.26
CA ASP A 49 -11.18 1.88 16.53
C ASP A 49 -12.03 1.65 15.27
N TYR A 50 -12.31 2.73 14.52
CA TYR A 50 -13.05 2.64 13.27
C TYR A 50 -12.26 1.90 12.20
N MET A 51 -10.95 2.10 12.15
CA MET A 51 -10.05 1.35 11.27
C MET A 51 -10.09 -0.15 11.57
N ALA A 52 -10.02 -0.54 12.85
CA ALA A 52 -10.12 -1.93 13.29
C ALA A 52 -11.48 -2.54 12.90
N TYR A 53 -12.58 -1.79 13.10
CA TYR A 53 -13.91 -2.20 12.68
C TYR A 53 -13.98 -2.44 11.16
N MET A 54 -13.52 -1.48 10.36
CA MET A 54 -13.56 -1.56 8.90
C MET A 54 -12.62 -2.62 8.33
N LEU A 55 -11.52 -2.93 9.02
CA LEU A 55 -10.65 -4.03 8.65
C LEU A 55 -11.29 -5.38 8.95
N LYS A 56 -12.01 -5.48 10.08
CA LYS A 56 -12.65 -6.71 10.52
C LYS A 56 -13.82 -7.11 9.63
N TYR A 57 -14.64 -6.15 9.22
CA TYR A 57 -15.87 -6.41 8.49
C TYR A 57 -15.77 -5.88 7.06
N ASP A 58 -15.95 -6.77 6.11
CA ASP A 58 -15.97 -6.44 4.69
C ASP A 58 -17.05 -7.23 3.98
N THR A 59 -17.93 -6.50 3.27
CA THR A 59 -19.10 -7.11 2.61
C THR A 59 -18.70 -8.07 1.49
N MET A 60 -17.64 -7.75 0.73
CA MET A 60 -17.23 -8.54 -0.43
C MET A 60 -16.24 -9.65 -0.07
N HIS A 61 -15.33 -9.38 0.88
CA HIS A 61 -14.24 -10.30 1.24
C HIS A 61 -14.47 -11.00 2.58
N GLY A 62 -15.64 -10.78 3.20
CA GLY A 62 -16.02 -11.41 4.45
C GLY A 62 -15.29 -10.86 5.67
N ARG A 63 -15.61 -11.44 6.80
CA ARG A 63 -15.01 -11.11 8.07
C ARG A 63 -13.54 -11.53 8.09
N TYR A 64 -12.68 -10.70 8.68
CA TYR A 64 -11.29 -11.08 8.94
C TYR A 64 -11.22 -12.12 10.07
N ASP A 65 -10.52 -13.23 9.82
CA ASP A 65 -10.50 -14.40 10.74
C ASP A 65 -9.49 -14.23 11.88
N GLY A 66 -8.51 -13.33 11.73
CA GLY A 66 -7.46 -13.09 12.70
C GLY A 66 -7.88 -12.16 13.84
N THR A 67 -6.93 -11.87 14.70
CA THR A 67 -7.08 -10.96 15.82
C THR A 67 -6.81 -9.52 15.39
N ILE A 68 -7.65 -8.60 15.83
CA ILE A 68 -7.46 -7.17 15.64
C ILE A 68 -7.68 -6.48 16.97
N GLU A 69 -6.65 -5.81 17.45
CA GLU A 69 -6.65 -4.97 18.63
C GLU A 69 -6.25 -3.55 18.22
N TYR A 70 -6.56 -2.56 19.02
CA TYR A 70 -6.18 -1.15 18.76
C TYR A 70 -5.91 -0.40 20.06
N ASP A 71 -5.08 0.60 19.96
CA ASP A 71 -4.86 1.64 20.94
C ASP A 71 -5.01 3.03 20.26
N ASP A 72 -4.77 4.12 21.01
CA ASP A 72 -4.96 5.48 20.50
C ASP A 72 -4.09 5.82 19.26
N ASN A 73 -2.99 5.10 19.06
CA ASN A 73 -1.99 5.40 18.03
C ASN A 73 -1.61 4.21 17.15
N SER A 74 -2.29 3.08 17.28
CA SER A 74 -1.94 1.90 16.50
C SER A 74 -3.08 0.89 16.40
N ILE A 75 -2.96 0.02 15.42
CA ILE A 75 -3.70 -1.25 15.34
C ILE A 75 -2.72 -2.41 15.43
N THR A 76 -3.12 -3.48 16.10
CA THR A 76 -2.35 -4.72 16.18
C THR A 76 -3.14 -5.82 15.47
N VAL A 77 -2.58 -6.38 14.42
CA VAL A 77 -3.23 -7.41 13.60
C VAL A 77 -2.38 -8.67 13.65
N ASP A 78 -2.95 -9.75 14.17
CA ASP A 78 -2.26 -11.03 14.38
C ASP A 78 -0.93 -10.88 15.14
N GLY A 79 -0.93 -10.05 16.18
CA GLY A 79 0.22 -9.75 17.02
C GLY A 79 1.25 -8.79 16.38
N LYS A 80 1.03 -8.32 15.15
CA LYS A 80 1.89 -7.33 14.49
C LYS A 80 1.35 -5.92 14.69
N LYS A 81 2.14 -5.07 15.33
CA LYS A 81 1.76 -3.68 15.61
C LYS A 81 2.00 -2.81 14.39
N VAL A 82 0.97 -2.09 13.95
CA VAL A 82 0.97 -1.15 12.83
C VAL A 82 0.66 0.25 13.37
N GLN A 83 1.57 1.17 13.18
CA GLN A 83 1.44 2.53 13.68
C GLN A 83 0.41 3.31 12.87
N PHE A 84 -0.40 4.12 13.56
CA PHE A 84 -1.39 4.97 12.94
C PHE A 84 -0.94 6.42 12.96
N PHE A 85 -1.17 7.10 11.83
CA PHE A 85 -1.01 8.54 11.67
C PHE A 85 -2.28 9.16 11.08
N ALA A 86 -2.55 10.42 11.39
CA ALA A 86 -3.73 11.17 10.93
C ALA A 86 -3.33 12.49 10.25
N GLU A 87 -2.34 12.44 9.37
CA GLU A 87 -1.78 13.62 8.72
C GLU A 87 -2.43 13.88 7.36
N MET A 88 -2.92 15.11 7.15
CA MET A 88 -3.49 15.55 5.87
C MET A 88 -2.41 15.81 4.81
N ASP A 89 -1.31 16.45 5.23
CA ASP A 89 -0.18 16.71 4.34
C ASP A 89 0.84 15.57 4.44
N PRO A 90 1.13 14.87 3.35
CA PRO A 90 2.09 13.77 3.37
C PRO A 90 3.50 14.18 3.77
N LYS A 91 3.87 15.46 3.69
CA LYS A 91 5.14 15.99 4.19
C LYS A 91 5.29 15.85 5.71
N ASN A 92 4.18 15.89 6.42
CA ASN A 92 4.17 15.81 7.89
C ASN A 92 4.18 14.37 8.40
N ILE A 93 3.97 13.39 7.53
CA ILE A 93 3.95 11.99 7.93
C ILE A 93 5.39 11.55 8.21
N PRO A 94 5.72 11.09 9.43
CA PRO A 94 7.10 10.79 9.82
C PRO A 94 7.53 9.40 9.33
N TRP A 95 7.48 9.17 8.03
CA TRP A 95 7.80 7.88 7.43
C TRP A 95 9.20 7.38 7.80
N GLY A 96 10.17 8.25 7.90
CA GLY A 96 11.53 7.89 8.28
C GLY A 96 11.64 7.25 9.67
N LYS A 97 10.74 7.60 10.61
CA LYS A 97 10.76 7.05 11.98
C LYS A 97 10.38 5.57 12.04
N VAL A 98 9.53 5.11 11.13
CA VAL A 98 9.08 3.72 11.09
C VAL A 98 9.88 2.84 10.12
N GLY A 99 10.87 3.42 9.43
CA GLY A 99 11.90 2.69 8.67
C GLY A 99 11.41 1.92 7.44
N ALA A 100 10.21 2.23 6.92
CA ALA A 100 9.66 1.49 5.80
C ALA A 100 10.23 1.93 4.45
N ASP A 101 10.35 0.99 3.54
CA ASP A 101 10.94 1.21 2.22
C ASP A 101 9.90 1.64 1.18
N TYR A 102 8.67 1.15 1.28
CA TYR A 102 7.61 1.36 0.28
C TYR A 102 6.39 2.04 0.88
N VAL A 103 5.83 3.00 0.16
CA VAL A 103 4.53 3.61 0.44
C VAL A 103 3.55 3.19 -0.63
N VAL A 104 2.41 2.62 -0.23
CA VAL A 104 1.27 2.43 -1.12
C VAL A 104 0.36 3.64 -0.97
N GLU A 105 0.26 4.43 -2.03
CA GLU A 105 -0.58 5.61 -2.10
C GLU A 105 -2.00 5.20 -2.53
N SER A 106 -2.93 5.21 -1.59
CA SER A 106 -4.30 4.73 -1.77
C SER A 106 -5.38 5.79 -1.48
N THR A 107 -4.99 7.08 -1.45
CA THR A 107 -5.95 8.18 -1.25
C THR A 107 -6.66 8.59 -2.53
N GLY A 108 -6.05 8.34 -3.69
CA GLY A 108 -6.51 8.85 -4.99
C GLY A 108 -6.19 10.32 -5.23
N VAL A 109 -5.42 10.98 -4.36
CA VAL A 109 -5.09 12.41 -4.43
C VAL A 109 -3.70 12.66 -5.00
N PHE A 110 -2.71 11.88 -4.57
CA PHE A 110 -1.28 12.09 -4.89
C PHE A 110 -0.87 11.18 -6.06
N LEU A 111 -1.44 11.43 -7.25
CA LEU A 111 -1.32 10.58 -8.44
C LEU A 111 -0.35 11.13 -9.50
N THR A 112 0.58 11.99 -9.12
CA THR A 112 1.69 12.46 -9.95
C THR A 112 2.99 12.34 -9.18
N LYS A 113 4.12 12.22 -9.89
CA LYS A 113 5.46 12.21 -9.27
C LYS A 113 5.67 13.40 -8.35
N GLU A 114 5.27 14.61 -8.81
CA GLU A 114 5.38 15.84 -8.04
C GLU A 114 4.65 15.75 -6.70
N LYS A 115 3.39 15.31 -6.70
CA LYS A 115 2.59 15.18 -5.48
C LYS A 115 3.08 14.05 -4.58
N ALA A 116 3.49 12.94 -5.17
CA ALA A 116 3.97 11.78 -4.44
C ALA A 116 5.40 11.94 -3.91
N GLN A 117 6.14 12.95 -4.38
CA GLN A 117 7.50 13.28 -3.93
C GLN A 117 7.56 13.50 -2.42
N ALA A 118 6.51 14.05 -1.83
CA ALA A 118 6.41 14.24 -0.38
C ALA A 118 6.61 12.96 0.43
N HIS A 119 6.25 11.81 -0.10
CA HIS A 119 6.51 10.52 0.57
C HIS A 119 8.00 10.13 0.54
N ILE A 120 8.69 10.45 -0.56
CA ILE A 120 10.13 10.23 -0.69
C ILE A 120 10.88 11.16 0.26
N ASP A 121 10.49 12.43 0.30
CA ASP A 121 11.07 13.43 1.22
C ASP A 121 10.84 13.03 2.68
N GLY A 122 9.72 12.38 2.98
CA GLY A 122 9.39 11.78 4.27
C GLY A 122 10.17 10.49 4.60
N GLY A 123 11.03 10.02 3.70
CA GLY A 123 11.95 8.87 3.92
C GLY A 123 11.51 7.55 3.30
N ALA A 124 10.53 7.54 2.41
CA ALA A 124 10.24 6.37 1.58
C ALA A 124 11.29 6.20 0.48
N LYS A 125 11.53 4.96 0.05
CA LYS A 125 12.39 4.67 -1.10
C LYS A 125 11.60 4.58 -2.41
N LYS A 126 10.35 4.12 -2.33
CA LYS A 126 9.46 3.95 -3.48
C LYS A 126 8.01 4.27 -3.12
N VAL A 127 7.27 4.76 -4.11
CA VAL A 127 5.83 4.99 -4.00
C VAL A 127 5.10 4.17 -5.06
N ILE A 128 4.09 3.45 -4.62
CA ILE A 128 3.21 2.65 -5.46
C ILE A 128 1.82 3.30 -5.42
N MET A 129 1.41 3.92 -6.53
CA MET A 129 0.09 4.51 -6.66
C MET A 129 -0.93 3.39 -6.94
N SER A 130 -1.94 3.26 -6.10
CA SER A 130 -3.01 2.26 -6.27
C SER A 130 -4.15 2.74 -7.19
N ALA A 131 -3.85 3.65 -8.10
CA ALA A 131 -4.74 4.23 -9.10
C ALA A 131 -3.91 4.65 -10.33
N PRO A 132 -4.55 4.91 -11.49
CA PRO A 132 -3.81 5.37 -12.66
C PRO A 132 -3.13 6.70 -12.36
N SER A 133 -1.86 6.79 -12.73
CA SER A 133 -1.12 8.05 -12.66
C SER A 133 -1.73 9.10 -13.58
N LYS A 134 -1.57 10.37 -13.22
CA LYS A 134 -2.02 11.52 -14.02
C LYS A 134 -0.87 12.19 -14.77
N ASP A 135 0.30 11.55 -14.78
CA ASP A 135 1.51 11.97 -15.50
C ASP A 135 2.14 10.75 -16.19
N ASP A 136 3.41 10.86 -16.57
CA ASP A 136 4.19 9.81 -17.23
C ASP A 136 4.72 8.70 -16.29
N THR A 137 4.21 8.60 -15.06
CA THR A 137 4.58 7.51 -14.14
C THR A 137 4.26 6.15 -14.77
N PRO A 138 5.21 5.21 -14.82
CA PRO A 138 4.98 3.88 -15.39
C PRO A 138 3.83 3.15 -14.70
N MET A 139 2.93 2.60 -15.51
CA MET A 139 1.79 1.80 -15.04
C MET A 139 2.02 0.32 -15.36
N PHE A 140 1.74 -0.53 -14.38
CA PHE A 140 1.92 -1.97 -14.51
C PHE A 140 0.62 -2.73 -14.27
N VAL A 141 0.36 -3.69 -15.15
CA VAL A 141 -0.70 -4.69 -15.00
C VAL A 141 -0.04 -6.06 -14.91
N MET A 142 -0.30 -6.75 -13.81
CA MET A 142 0.29 -8.08 -13.58
C MET A 142 -0.23 -9.08 -14.61
N GLY A 143 0.69 -9.87 -15.16
CA GLY A 143 0.40 -10.77 -16.29
C GLY A 143 0.52 -10.11 -17.67
N VAL A 144 0.62 -8.78 -17.74
CA VAL A 144 0.70 -8.04 -19.02
C VAL A 144 2.08 -7.48 -19.26
N ASN A 145 2.53 -6.54 -18.42
CA ASN A 145 3.76 -5.79 -18.64
C ASN A 145 4.68 -5.67 -17.42
N GLN A 146 4.48 -6.45 -16.36
CA GLN A 146 5.31 -6.39 -15.16
C GLN A 146 6.81 -6.65 -15.43
N ASN A 147 7.13 -7.31 -16.53
CA ASN A 147 8.52 -7.61 -16.91
C ASN A 147 9.31 -6.37 -17.34
N THR A 148 8.63 -5.25 -17.60
CA THR A 148 9.27 -3.97 -17.92
C THR A 148 9.63 -3.16 -16.67
N TYR A 149 9.29 -3.64 -15.46
CA TYR A 149 9.68 -3.00 -14.21
C TYR A 149 11.19 -3.10 -14.00
N THR A 150 11.79 -2.00 -13.59
CA THR A 150 13.20 -1.92 -13.20
C THR A 150 13.36 -1.37 -11.78
N LYS A 151 14.42 -1.76 -11.09
CA LYS A 151 14.64 -1.43 -9.67
C LYS A 151 14.89 0.06 -9.40
N ASP A 152 15.29 0.82 -10.40
CA ASP A 152 15.52 2.26 -10.35
C ASP A 152 14.24 3.08 -10.37
N MET A 153 13.12 2.51 -10.80
CA MET A 153 11.82 3.18 -10.79
C MET A 153 11.38 3.51 -9.35
N THR A 154 11.33 4.79 -9.03
CA THR A 154 10.95 5.30 -7.71
C THR A 154 9.43 5.41 -7.55
N PHE A 155 8.74 5.81 -8.62
CA PHE A 155 7.28 5.93 -8.68
C PHE A 155 6.74 4.95 -9.69
N VAL A 156 5.72 4.19 -9.29
CA VAL A 156 5.01 3.25 -10.16
C VAL A 156 3.52 3.29 -9.85
N SER A 157 2.69 2.88 -10.81
CA SER A 157 1.25 2.76 -10.63
C SER A 157 0.80 1.35 -11.01
N ASN A 158 -0.21 0.83 -10.31
CA ASN A 158 -0.86 -0.43 -10.68
C ASN A 158 -2.04 -0.24 -11.64
N ALA A 159 -2.14 0.94 -12.28
CA ALA A 159 -3.19 1.32 -13.21
C ALA A 159 -4.60 1.36 -12.56
N SER A 160 -5.66 1.30 -13.36
CA SER A 160 -7.05 1.33 -12.90
C SER A 160 -7.65 -0.07 -12.81
N CYS A 161 -8.77 -0.20 -12.10
CA CYS A 161 -9.56 -1.43 -12.08
C CYS A 161 -10.04 -1.83 -13.50
N THR A 162 -10.43 -0.86 -14.33
CA THR A 162 -10.84 -1.10 -15.71
C THR A 162 -9.67 -1.51 -16.59
N THR A 163 -8.49 -0.93 -16.41
CA THR A 163 -7.28 -1.36 -17.11
C THR A 163 -6.86 -2.77 -16.70
N ASN A 164 -6.92 -3.10 -15.43
CA ASN A 164 -6.62 -4.45 -14.95
C ASN A 164 -7.63 -5.51 -15.45
N CYS A 165 -8.86 -5.10 -15.76
CA CYS A 165 -9.83 -5.98 -16.41
C CYS A 165 -9.52 -6.16 -17.90
N LEU A 166 -9.32 -5.06 -18.64
CA LEU A 166 -9.22 -5.08 -20.11
C LEU A 166 -7.86 -5.57 -20.62
N ALA A 167 -6.76 -5.13 -20.03
CA ALA A 167 -5.43 -5.38 -20.58
C ALA A 167 -5.05 -6.87 -20.67
N PRO A 168 -5.37 -7.75 -19.71
CA PRO A 168 -5.13 -9.18 -19.85
C PRO A 168 -5.93 -9.81 -21.01
N ILE A 169 -7.18 -9.37 -21.22
CA ILE A 169 -8.04 -9.86 -22.30
C ILE A 169 -7.44 -9.42 -23.65
N ALA A 170 -7.10 -8.12 -23.76
CA ALA A 170 -6.48 -7.58 -24.97
C ALA A 170 -5.18 -8.31 -25.31
N LYS A 171 -4.33 -8.59 -24.31
CA LYS A 171 -3.07 -9.33 -24.51
C LYS A 171 -3.30 -10.74 -25.04
N VAL A 172 -4.32 -11.44 -24.55
CA VAL A 172 -4.64 -12.79 -25.03
C VAL A 172 -5.13 -12.76 -26.47
N LEU A 173 -5.97 -11.78 -26.82
CA LEU A 173 -6.48 -11.62 -28.20
C LEU A 173 -5.38 -11.21 -29.18
N ASP A 174 -4.48 -10.32 -28.79
CA ASP A 174 -3.34 -9.84 -29.59
C ASP A 174 -2.30 -10.96 -29.81
N GLY A 175 -2.15 -11.88 -28.89
CA GLY A 175 -1.21 -13.01 -28.98
C GLY A 175 -1.82 -14.31 -29.49
N ALA A 176 -3.04 -14.27 -30.04
CA ALA A 176 -3.75 -15.45 -30.56
C ALA A 176 -3.54 -15.67 -32.08
N ASP A 177 -2.68 -14.91 -32.75
CA ASP A 177 -2.30 -15.06 -34.16
C ASP A 177 -1.21 -16.13 -34.38
#